data_546a10bfeb5282094b091b48fb331e59
#
_entry.id   546a10bfeb5282094b091b48fb331e59
#
_cell.length_a   1.000
_cell.length_b   1.000
_cell.length_c   1.000
_cell.angle_alpha   90.00
_cell.angle_beta   90.00
_cell.angle_gamma   90.00
#
_symmetry.space_group_name_H-M   'P 1'
#
loop_
_entity.id
_entity.type
_entity.pdbx_description
1 polymer ?
#
loop_
_entity_poly.entity_id
_entity_poly.type
_entity_poly.pdbx_seq_one_letter_code
_entity_poly.pdbx_strand_id
1 'polypeptide(L)'
;MLFRSMGDAFLDLWKTEGLDASRVTRHPTAPTGVSFVTHSASGHKFDYLRKNSAASLMAPDALPADYIAGARFFHLSAIGQAISESARAAGDAAIAIARKGGAKVSYDTNLRLRLWDLDTARAKINETVPLCDILLPSLDDSQHLTGLEDADAIAYYYLGLGSPLVALKMGAEGCLIATQTSRDRLPPFKVTAIDATGAGDTFDGAFLSRLLEGDDPIAAGRYANVAAALSTTGYGAVTPIPRKEAVLEALRRG
;
A
#
# COMPACT_ATOMS: atom_id res chain seq x y z
N MET A 1 -25.53 -10.61 -8.48
CA MET A 1 -24.90 -10.48 -9.81
C MET A 1 -24.03 -9.23 -9.95
N LEU A 2 -24.44 -8.06 -9.45
CA LEU A 2 -23.74 -6.77 -9.66
C LEU A 2 -22.24 -6.79 -9.27
N PHE A 3 -21.87 -7.43 -8.17
CA PHE A 3 -20.49 -7.40 -7.65
C PHE A 3 -19.51 -8.38 -8.32
N ARG A 4 -19.98 -9.35 -9.08
CA ARG A 4 -19.09 -10.22 -9.88
C ARG A 4 -18.55 -9.49 -11.10
N SER A 5 -19.37 -8.66 -11.76
CA SER A 5 -18.93 -7.86 -12.91
C SER A 5 -17.83 -6.87 -12.54
N MET A 6 -17.78 -6.36 -11.29
CA MET A 6 -16.68 -5.52 -10.81
C MET A 6 -15.38 -6.30 -10.67
N GLY A 7 -15.42 -7.55 -10.18
CA GLY A 7 -14.25 -8.43 -10.14
C GLY A 7 -13.77 -8.80 -11.55
N ASP A 8 -14.68 -8.99 -12.50
CA ASP A 8 -14.33 -9.24 -13.91
C ASP A 8 -13.63 -8.04 -14.54
N ALA A 9 -14.10 -6.82 -14.26
CA ALA A 9 -13.47 -5.59 -14.73
C ALA A 9 -12.01 -5.44 -14.25
N PHE A 10 -11.70 -5.88 -13.02
CA PHE A 10 -10.31 -5.92 -12.53
C PHE A 10 -9.46 -6.93 -13.31
N LEU A 11 -9.98 -8.12 -13.60
CA LEU A 11 -9.23 -9.12 -14.36
C LEU A 11 -8.97 -8.65 -15.80
N ASP A 12 -9.92 -7.97 -16.42
CA ASP A 12 -9.75 -7.38 -17.75
C ASP A 12 -8.71 -6.24 -17.73
N LEU A 13 -8.74 -5.40 -16.69
CA LEU A 13 -7.73 -4.36 -16.48
C LEU A 13 -6.34 -4.97 -16.33
N TRP A 14 -6.17 -5.93 -15.43
CA TRP A 14 -4.87 -6.57 -15.20
C TRP A 14 -4.32 -7.28 -16.44
N LYS A 15 -5.20 -7.91 -17.21
CA LYS A 15 -4.83 -8.49 -18.52
C LYS A 15 -4.34 -7.41 -19.50
N THR A 16 -5.03 -6.27 -19.56
CA THR A 16 -4.64 -5.13 -20.41
C THR A 16 -3.31 -4.53 -20.00
N GLU A 17 -3.05 -4.47 -18.66
CA GLU A 17 -1.80 -3.98 -18.10
C GLU A 17 -0.67 -5.04 -18.09
N GLY A 18 -0.92 -6.25 -18.58
CA GLY A 18 0.08 -7.33 -18.60
C GLY A 18 0.45 -7.90 -17.24
N LEU A 19 -0.41 -7.73 -16.23
CA LEU A 19 -0.20 -8.26 -14.89
C LEU A 19 -0.55 -9.75 -14.83
N ASP A 20 0.28 -10.54 -14.17
CA ASP A 20 -0.01 -11.96 -13.92
C ASP A 20 -1.11 -12.11 -12.87
N ALA A 21 -2.32 -12.41 -13.31
CA ALA A 21 -3.48 -12.69 -12.48
C ALA A 21 -3.72 -14.19 -12.27
N SER A 22 -2.76 -15.06 -12.59
CA SER A 22 -2.91 -16.54 -12.53
C SER A 22 -3.21 -17.08 -11.12
N ARG A 23 -2.86 -16.29 -10.09
CA ARG A 23 -3.10 -16.63 -8.68
C ARG A 23 -4.25 -15.87 -8.05
N VAL A 24 -4.98 -15.09 -8.83
CA VAL A 24 -6.22 -14.46 -8.38
C VAL A 24 -7.33 -15.49 -8.39
N THR A 25 -7.83 -15.82 -7.21
CA THR A 25 -8.90 -16.82 -7.06
C THR A 25 -10.28 -16.18 -7.12
N ARG A 26 -11.25 -16.93 -7.62
CA ARG A 26 -12.67 -16.55 -7.62
C ARG A 26 -13.42 -17.40 -6.60
N HIS A 27 -14.06 -16.74 -5.64
CA HIS A 27 -14.95 -17.45 -4.72
C HIS A 27 -16.26 -17.86 -5.43
N PRO A 28 -16.75 -19.08 -5.27
CA PRO A 28 -17.91 -19.57 -6.02
C PRO A 28 -19.20 -18.77 -5.75
N THR A 29 -19.40 -18.27 -4.55
CA THR A 29 -20.64 -17.61 -4.12
C THR A 29 -20.45 -16.21 -3.56
N ALA A 30 -19.32 -15.92 -2.88
CA ALA A 30 -19.09 -14.64 -2.24
C ALA A 30 -18.91 -13.50 -3.27
N PRO A 31 -19.41 -12.28 -2.98
CA PRO A 31 -19.25 -11.13 -3.83
C PRO A 31 -17.83 -10.56 -3.77
N THR A 32 -17.45 -9.79 -4.79
CA THR A 32 -16.29 -8.89 -4.72
C THR A 32 -16.55 -7.80 -3.70
N GLY A 33 -15.58 -7.49 -2.84
CA GLY A 33 -15.66 -6.35 -1.92
C GLY A 33 -15.65 -5.03 -2.69
N VAL A 34 -16.48 -4.08 -2.27
CA VAL A 34 -16.62 -2.77 -2.92
C VAL A 34 -16.45 -1.67 -1.91
N SER A 35 -15.81 -0.58 -2.30
CA SER A 35 -15.80 0.68 -1.57
C SER A 35 -16.36 1.78 -2.45
N PHE A 36 -17.15 2.66 -1.86
CA PHE A 36 -17.63 3.88 -2.50
C PHE A 36 -16.85 5.07 -1.96
N VAL A 37 -16.37 5.91 -2.85
CA VAL A 37 -15.75 7.19 -2.50
C VAL A 37 -16.72 8.29 -2.89
N THR A 38 -17.19 9.06 -1.91
CA THR A 38 -18.03 10.22 -2.15
C THR A 38 -17.21 11.48 -1.92
N HIS A 39 -17.13 12.32 -2.94
CA HIS A 39 -16.48 13.62 -2.87
C HIS A 39 -17.46 14.69 -2.38
N SER A 40 -17.03 15.52 -1.45
CA SER A 40 -17.80 16.67 -0.95
C SER A 40 -16.89 17.86 -0.67
N ALA A 41 -17.47 19.03 -0.42
CA ALA A 41 -16.70 20.19 -0.04
C ALA A 41 -15.90 20.02 1.28
N SER A 42 -16.31 19.07 2.12
CA SER A 42 -15.62 18.73 3.39
C SER A 42 -14.60 17.59 3.24
N GLY A 43 -14.31 17.13 2.02
CA GLY A 43 -13.37 16.05 1.73
C GLY A 43 -14.04 14.77 1.23
N HIS A 44 -13.34 13.65 1.37
CA HIS A 44 -13.77 12.35 0.86
C HIS A 44 -14.38 11.50 1.97
N LYS A 45 -15.45 10.79 1.65
CA LYS A 45 -16.06 9.79 2.52
C LYS A 45 -15.98 8.42 1.86
N PHE A 46 -15.51 7.43 2.62
CA PHE A 46 -15.42 6.05 2.19
C PHE A 46 -16.53 5.22 2.84
N ASP A 47 -17.31 4.50 2.06
CA ASP A 47 -18.27 3.51 2.54
C ASP A 47 -17.90 2.12 2.00
N TYR A 48 -17.84 1.10 2.88
CA TYR A 48 -17.35 -0.23 2.57
C TYR A 48 -18.45 -1.26 2.55
N LEU A 49 -18.54 -2.03 1.46
CA LEU A 49 -19.32 -3.26 1.34
C LEU A 49 -18.36 -4.44 1.23
N ARG A 50 -17.72 -4.80 2.35
CA ARG A 50 -16.66 -5.84 2.39
C ARG A 50 -17.03 -7.06 3.24
N LYS A 51 -18.01 -6.94 4.11
CA LYS A 51 -18.44 -8.05 4.97
C LYS A 51 -18.90 -9.22 4.10
N ASN A 52 -18.41 -10.41 4.38
CA ASN A 52 -18.67 -11.63 3.61
C ASN A 52 -18.26 -11.55 2.13
N SER A 53 -17.36 -10.64 1.76
CA SER A 53 -16.75 -10.61 0.42
C SER A 53 -15.71 -11.74 0.28
N ALA A 54 -15.38 -12.10 -0.96
CA ALA A 54 -14.38 -13.12 -1.25
C ALA A 54 -13.03 -12.81 -0.53
N ALA A 55 -12.61 -11.55 -0.52
CA ALA A 55 -11.40 -11.13 0.18
C ALA A 55 -11.47 -11.33 1.69
N SER A 56 -12.65 -11.12 2.32
CA SER A 56 -12.82 -11.34 3.76
C SER A 56 -12.90 -12.82 4.15
N LEU A 57 -13.04 -13.71 3.19
CA LEU A 57 -13.04 -15.17 3.39
C LEU A 57 -11.71 -15.82 3.04
N MET A 58 -10.71 -15.04 2.67
CA MET A 58 -9.36 -15.57 2.42
C MET A 58 -8.81 -16.21 3.68
N ALA A 59 -8.27 -17.43 3.54
CA ALA A 59 -7.74 -18.21 4.64
C ALA A 59 -6.31 -18.70 4.32
N PRO A 60 -5.51 -19.06 5.33
CA PRO A 60 -4.12 -19.50 5.14
C PRO A 60 -3.93 -20.67 4.18
N ASP A 61 -4.85 -21.62 4.19
CA ASP A 61 -4.83 -22.82 3.34
C ASP A 61 -5.10 -22.53 1.85
N ALA A 62 -5.66 -21.36 1.53
CA ALA A 62 -5.89 -20.92 0.16
C ALA A 62 -4.68 -20.19 -0.47
N LEU A 63 -3.60 -19.96 0.30
CA LEU A 63 -2.45 -19.22 -0.18
C LEU A 63 -1.59 -20.02 -1.16
N PRO A 64 -1.16 -19.45 -2.29
CA PRO A 64 -0.25 -20.09 -3.22
C PRO A 64 1.21 -20.02 -2.70
N ALA A 65 1.54 -20.90 -1.75
CA ALA A 65 2.78 -20.82 -0.96
C ALA A 65 4.05 -20.77 -1.82
N ASP A 66 4.16 -21.62 -2.84
CA ASP A 66 5.35 -21.66 -3.72
C ASP A 66 5.49 -20.36 -4.53
N TYR A 67 4.38 -19.78 -4.97
CA TYR A 67 4.36 -18.53 -5.69
C TYR A 67 4.81 -17.36 -4.80
N ILE A 68 4.31 -17.31 -3.56
CA ILE A 68 4.71 -16.28 -2.58
C ILE A 68 6.20 -16.46 -2.22
N ALA A 69 6.65 -17.66 -1.94
CA ALA A 69 8.03 -17.96 -1.58
C ALA A 69 9.03 -17.64 -2.70
N GLY A 70 8.61 -17.76 -3.97
CA GLY A 70 9.43 -17.44 -5.14
C GLY A 70 9.45 -15.97 -5.52
N ALA A 71 8.71 -15.09 -4.85
CA ALA A 71 8.67 -13.68 -5.15
C ALA A 71 9.97 -12.96 -4.71
N ARG A 72 10.32 -11.87 -5.40
CA ARG A 72 11.38 -10.96 -4.94
C ARG A 72 10.89 -10.06 -3.80
N PHE A 73 9.66 -9.52 -3.96
CA PHE A 73 8.95 -8.76 -2.94
C PHE A 73 7.56 -9.37 -2.73
N PHE A 74 7.16 -9.44 -1.48
CA PHE A 74 5.77 -9.66 -1.07
C PHE A 74 5.25 -8.39 -0.42
N HIS A 75 4.18 -7.81 -0.98
CA HIS A 75 3.55 -6.60 -0.44
C HIS A 75 2.24 -6.93 0.26
N LEU A 76 2.04 -6.38 1.45
CA LEU A 76 0.81 -6.45 2.21
C LEU A 76 0.41 -5.06 2.70
N SER A 77 -0.88 -4.72 2.57
CA SER A 77 -1.47 -3.55 3.23
C SER A 77 -2.25 -3.98 4.47
N ALA A 78 -2.15 -3.23 5.56
CA ALA A 78 -2.86 -3.51 6.82
C ALA A 78 -4.39 -3.55 6.66
N ILE A 79 -4.93 -2.89 5.63
CA ILE A 79 -6.35 -3.02 5.30
C ILE A 79 -6.74 -4.48 5.03
N GLY A 80 -5.85 -5.29 4.46
CA GLY A 80 -6.06 -6.73 4.27
C GLY A 80 -6.21 -7.48 5.60
N GLN A 81 -5.47 -7.06 6.63
CA GLN A 81 -5.58 -7.64 7.97
C GLN A 81 -6.78 -7.12 8.76
N ALA A 82 -7.32 -5.95 8.39
CA ALA A 82 -8.45 -5.30 9.06
C ALA A 82 -9.82 -5.87 8.66
N ILE A 83 -9.95 -6.48 7.48
CA ILE A 83 -11.25 -6.84 6.90
C ILE A 83 -11.90 -8.06 7.56
N SER A 84 -11.14 -8.98 8.14
CA SER A 84 -11.63 -10.14 8.92
C SER A 84 -10.50 -10.84 9.65
N GLU A 85 -10.83 -11.69 10.62
CA GLU A 85 -9.85 -12.55 11.31
C GLU A 85 -9.21 -13.56 10.35
N SER A 86 -9.99 -14.15 9.44
CA SER A 86 -9.51 -15.08 8.44
C SER A 86 -8.49 -14.44 7.49
N ALA A 87 -8.79 -13.24 6.98
CA ALA A 87 -7.87 -12.50 6.11
C ALA A 87 -6.61 -12.03 6.86
N ARG A 88 -6.74 -11.68 8.15
CA ARG A 88 -5.60 -11.38 9.03
C ARG A 88 -4.67 -12.58 9.16
N ALA A 89 -5.23 -13.75 9.49
CA ALA A 89 -4.46 -14.99 9.59
C ALA A 89 -3.79 -15.37 8.24
N ALA A 90 -4.48 -15.14 7.12
CA ALA A 90 -3.90 -15.34 5.79
C ALA A 90 -2.73 -14.37 5.52
N GLY A 91 -2.87 -13.10 5.90
CA GLY A 91 -1.78 -12.12 5.78
C GLY A 91 -0.55 -12.51 6.60
N ASP A 92 -0.74 -12.94 7.84
CA ASP A 92 0.34 -13.39 8.72
C ASP A 92 1.05 -14.64 8.17
N ALA A 93 0.29 -15.61 7.68
CA ALA A 93 0.82 -16.79 7.04
C ALA A 93 1.59 -16.46 5.75
N ALA A 94 1.09 -15.52 4.94
CA ALA A 94 1.76 -15.09 3.72
C ALA A 94 3.10 -14.40 4.00
N ILE A 95 3.18 -13.55 5.03
CA ILE A 95 4.45 -12.96 5.50
C ILE A 95 5.44 -14.06 5.91
N ALA A 96 4.99 -15.06 6.68
CA ALA A 96 5.84 -16.16 7.11
C ALA A 96 6.37 -16.98 5.91
N ILE A 97 5.51 -17.26 4.92
CA ILE A 97 5.89 -17.95 3.69
C ILE A 97 6.92 -17.13 2.89
N ALA A 98 6.66 -15.84 2.69
CA ALA A 98 7.54 -14.93 1.96
C ALA A 98 8.94 -14.90 2.59
N ARG A 99 9.02 -14.66 3.90
CA ARG A 99 10.28 -14.62 4.65
C ARG A 99 11.04 -15.95 4.59
N LYS A 100 10.34 -17.06 4.74
CA LYS A 100 10.95 -18.41 4.63
C LYS A 100 11.51 -18.66 3.22
N GLY A 101 10.86 -18.13 2.19
CA GLY A 101 11.30 -18.21 0.80
C GLY A 101 12.43 -17.25 0.43
N GLY A 102 12.76 -16.29 1.31
CA GLY A 102 13.76 -15.25 1.06
C GLY A 102 13.23 -14.02 0.32
N ALA A 103 11.91 -13.93 0.11
CA ALA A 103 11.28 -12.73 -0.41
C ALA A 103 11.35 -11.60 0.63
N LYS A 104 11.60 -10.38 0.19
CA LYS A 104 11.51 -9.19 1.03
C LYS A 104 10.06 -8.81 1.24
N VAL A 105 9.69 -8.47 2.46
CA VAL A 105 8.34 -8.07 2.84
C VAL A 105 8.24 -6.55 2.85
N SER A 106 7.30 -6.00 2.07
CA SER A 106 6.89 -4.59 2.16
C SER A 106 5.50 -4.48 2.78
N TYR A 107 5.30 -3.45 3.60
CA TYR A 107 4.06 -3.28 4.35
C TYR A 107 3.60 -1.82 4.36
N ASP A 108 2.36 -1.59 3.95
CA ASP A 108 1.66 -0.31 4.05
C ASP A 108 0.75 -0.32 5.28
N THR A 109 0.95 0.61 6.20
CA THR A 109 0.16 0.70 7.45
C THR A 109 -1.30 1.05 7.22
N ASN A 110 -1.63 1.75 6.18
CA ASN A 110 -2.96 2.00 5.58
C ASN A 110 -4.13 1.88 6.58
N LEU A 111 -4.12 2.69 7.62
CA LEU A 111 -5.06 2.65 8.74
C LEU A 111 -6.49 2.94 8.28
N ARG A 112 -7.43 2.11 8.69
CA ARG A 112 -8.86 2.29 8.38
C ARG A 112 -9.71 2.04 9.61
N LEU A 113 -9.88 3.05 10.47
CA LEU A 113 -10.64 2.98 11.73
C LEU A 113 -12.12 2.58 11.56
N ARG A 114 -12.63 2.53 10.33
CA ARG A 114 -13.95 1.98 10.03
C ARG A 114 -13.98 0.45 9.95
N LEU A 115 -12.82 -0.22 9.90
CA LEU A 115 -12.69 -1.68 9.79
C LEU A 115 -12.26 -2.32 11.10
N TRP A 116 -11.50 -1.61 11.92
CA TRP A 116 -11.05 -2.04 13.25
C TRP A 116 -10.84 -0.83 14.18
N ASP A 117 -10.85 -1.05 15.47
CA ASP A 117 -10.53 -0.01 16.45
C ASP A 117 -9.02 0.30 16.48
N LEU A 118 -8.67 1.46 17.01
CA LEU A 118 -7.29 1.96 17.01
C LEU A 118 -6.34 1.04 17.80
N ASP A 119 -6.79 0.51 18.92
CA ASP A 119 -5.92 -0.31 19.79
C ASP A 119 -5.61 -1.65 19.12
N THR A 120 -6.62 -2.28 18.51
CA THR A 120 -6.43 -3.49 17.67
C THR A 120 -5.52 -3.21 16.48
N ALA A 121 -5.73 -2.09 15.78
CA ALA A 121 -4.90 -1.68 14.66
C ALA A 121 -3.45 -1.48 15.08
N ARG A 122 -3.22 -0.70 16.15
CA ARG A 122 -1.88 -0.43 16.70
C ARG A 122 -1.16 -1.70 17.11
N ALA A 123 -1.82 -2.56 17.86
CA ALA A 123 -1.24 -3.82 18.31
C ALA A 123 -0.80 -4.69 17.12
N LYS A 124 -1.69 -4.87 16.11
CA LYS A 124 -1.39 -5.71 14.96
C LYS A 124 -0.34 -5.12 14.03
N ILE A 125 -0.38 -3.83 13.78
CA ILE A 125 0.62 -3.16 12.94
C ILE A 125 1.99 -3.23 13.61
N ASN A 126 2.10 -2.94 14.92
CA ASN A 126 3.36 -3.03 15.66
C ASN A 126 3.92 -4.46 15.73
N GLU A 127 3.07 -5.48 15.77
CA GLU A 127 3.47 -6.88 15.66
C GLU A 127 4.01 -7.21 14.24
N THR A 128 3.46 -6.58 13.21
CA THR A 128 3.81 -6.85 11.81
C THR A 128 5.08 -6.13 11.36
N VAL A 129 5.30 -4.88 11.82
CA VAL A 129 6.44 -4.02 11.42
C VAL A 129 7.80 -4.71 11.53
N PRO A 130 8.16 -5.42 12.62
CA PRO A 130 9.47 -6.08 12.73
C PRO A 130 9.67 -7.25 11.76
N LEU A 131 8.60 -7.68 11.09
CA LEU A 131 8.65 -8.74 10.07
C LEU A 131 8.87 -8.18 8.66
N CYS A 132 8.90 -6.85 8.51
CA CYS A 132 8.94 -6.18 7.22
C CYS A 132 10.33 -5.62 6.92
N ASP A 133 10.79 -5.78 5.68
CA ASP A 133 12.04 -5.18 5.16
C ASP A 133 11.84 -3.73 4.72
N ILE A 134 10.61 -3.37 4.32
CA ILE A 134 10.24 -2.06 3.81
C ILE A 134 8.90 -1.67 4.41
N LEU A 135 8.88 -0.57 5.14
CA LEU A 135 7.66 0.01 5.69
C LEU A 135 7.26 1.26 4.91
N LEU A 136 5.99 1.34 4.53
CA LEU A 136 5.44 2.39 3.66
C LEU A 136 4.27 3.12 4.37
N PRO A 137 4.51 3.77 5.51
CA PRO A 137 3.45 4.41 6.29
C PRO A 137 3.09 5.78 5.70
N SER A 138 1.89 6.28 6.02
CA SER A 138 1.55 7.70 5.85
C SER A 138 1.71 8.46 7.16
N LEU A 139 1.98 9.78 7.07
CA LEU A 139 2.13 10.64 8.24
C LEU A 139 0.85 10.66 9.07
N ASP A 140 -0.29 10.92 8.45
CA ASP A 140 -1.59 11.02 9.12
C ASP A 140 -1.95 9.72 9.86
N ASP A 141 -1.82 8.56 9.18
CA ASP A 141 -2.07 7.26 9.82
C ASP A 141 -1.11 7.02 10.98
N SER A 142 0.17 7.39 10.79
CA SER A 142 1.21 7.18 11.80
C SER A 142 1.04 8.05 13.04
N GLN A 143 0.54 9.27 12.90
CA GLN A 143 0.19 10.13 14.02
C GLN A 143 -0.88 9.46 14.90
N HIS A 144 -1.91 8.87 14.31
CA HIS A 144 -2.92 8.10 15.04
C HIS A 144 -2.34 6.82 15.68
N LEU A 145 -1.49 6.10 14.95
CA LEU A 145 -0.93 4.83 15.41
C LEU A 145 0.09 5.01 16.54
N THR A 146 0.91 6.05 16.48
CA THR A 146 2.02 6.26 17.42
C THR A 146 1.72 7.30 18.50
N GLY A 147 0.84 8.25 18.21
CA GLY A 147 0.62 9.44 19.05
C GLY A 147 1.72 10.50 18.90
N LEU A 148 2.63 10.33 17.94
CA LEU A 148 3.71 11.27 17.63
C LEU A 148 3.29 12.18 16.47
N GLU A 149 3.71 13.45 16.51
CA GLU A 149 3.38 14.45 15.47
C GLU A 149 4.53 14.63 14.46
N ASP A 150 5.76 14.52 14.91
CA ASP A 150 6.95 14.78 14.10
C ASP A 150 7.33 13.59 13.22
N ALA A 151 7.58 13.85 11.93
CA ALA A 151 7.89 12.81 10.96
C ALA A 151 9.19 12.05 11.26
N ASP A 152 10.23 12.73 11.77
CA ASP A 152 11.49 12.08 12.14
C ASP A 152 11.30 11.19 13.37
N ALA A 153 10.52 11.64 14.36
CA ALA A 153 10.17 10.85 15.54
C ALA A 153 9.37 9.59 15.15
N ILE A 154 8.41 9.71 14.22
CA ILE A 154 7.64 8.60 13.66
C ILE A 154 8.55 7.62 12.93
N ALA A 155 9.42 8.10 12.06
CA ALA A 155 10.37 7.23 11.35
C ALA A 155 11.30 6.51 12.32
N TYR A 156 11.79 7.22 13.35
CA TYR A 156 12.62 6.62 14.40
C TYR A 156 11.87 5.54 15.19
N TYR A 157 10.60 5.78 15.51
CA TYR A 157 9.73 4.79 16.16
C TYR A 157 9.66 3.48 15.36
N TYR A 158 9.36 3.55 14.07
CA TYR A 158 9.23 2.35 13.23
C TYR A 158 10.57 1.64 12.99
N LEU A 159 11.66 2.38 12.84
CA LEU A 159 13.00 1.78 12.78
C LEU A 159 13.35 1.08 14.11
N GLY A 160 12.94 1.65 15.24
CA GLY A 160 13.10 1.06 16.57
C GLY A 160 12.29 -0.23 16.76
N LEU A 161 11.16 -0.38 16.07
CA LEU A 161 10.39 -1.63 16.03
C LEU A 161 11.08 -2.72 15.20
N GLY A 162 12.04 -2.38 14.33
CA GLY A 162 12.84 -3.36 13.61
C GLY A 162 12.72 -3.33 12.08
N SER A 163 11.89 -2.47 11.48
CA SER A 163 11.91 -2.29 10.03
C SER A 163 13.21 -1.59 9.60
N PRO A 164 14.01 -2.13 8.68
CA PRO A 164 15.28 -1.51 8.30
C PRO A 164 15.14 -0.30 7.35
N LEU A 165 14.01 -0.16 6.67
CA LEU A 165 13.72 0.92 5.73
C LEU A 165 12.29 1.41 5.91
N VAL A 166 12.15 2.72 6.15
CA VAL A 166 10.86 3.42 6.26
C VAL A 166 10.79 4.47 5.16
N ALA A 167 9.75 4.42 4.34
CA ALA A 167 9.41 5.47 3.38
C ALA A 167 8.09 6.11 3.82
N LEU A 168 8.18 7.11 4.67
CA LEU A 168 7.03 7.82 5.25
C LEU A 168 6.45 8.81 4.24
N LYS A 169 5.24 8.54 3.78
CA LYS A 169 4.47 9.40 2.87
C LYS A 169 3.91 10.60 3.63
N MET A 170 4.21 11.83 3.22
CA MET A 170 3.79 13.06 3.91
C MET A 170 2.85 13.93 3.05
N GLY A 171 2.14 13.31 2.10
CA GLY A 171 1.19 14.01 1.25
C GLY A 171 1.81 15.17 0.48
N ALA A 172 1.26 16.37 0.67
CA ALA A 172 1.74 17.58 0.01
C ALA A 172 3.14 18.05 0.49
N GLU A 173 3.71 17.44 1.52
CA GLU A 173 5.06 17.71 2.02
C GLU A 173 6.13 16.76 1.43
N GLY A 174 5.73 15.82 0.58
CA GLY A 174 6.64 14.86 -0.04
C GLY A 174 6.79 13.57 0.76
N CYS A 175 8.01 13.09 0.97
CA CYS A 175 8.25 11.90 1.79
C CYS A 175 9.57 11.97 2.56
N LEU A 176 9.67 11.15 3.61
CA LEU A 176 10.89 10.93 4.38
C LEU A 176 11.36 9.49 4.16
N ILE A 177 12.56 9.34 3.62
CA ILE A 177 13.22 8.03 3.49
C ILE A 177 14.19 7.87 4.66
N ALA A 178 13.99 6.85 5.46
CA ALA A 178 14.73 6.65 6.69
C ALA A 178 15.28 5.21 6.79
N THR A 179 16.53 5.11 7.20
CA THR A 179 17.21 3.86 7.58
C THR A 179 17.81 4.01 8.96
N GLN A 180 18.51 3.00 9.47
CA GLN A 180 19.24 3.11 10.74
C GLN A 180 20.34 4.19 10.70
N THR A 181 20.85 4.53 9.50
CA THR A 181 22.02 5.42 9.34
C THR A 181 21.71 6.71 8.59
N SER A 182 20.57 6.84 7.95
CA SER A 182 20.21 8.02 7.15
C SER A 182 18.76 8.48 7.37
N ARG A 183 18.55 9.78 7.13
CA ARG A 183 17.26 10.47 7.14
C ARG A 183 17.25 11.49 6.00
N ASP A 184 16.45 11.23 4.98
CA ASP A 184 16.41 12.06 3.78
C ASP A 184 14.98 12.54 3.52
N ARG A 185 14.72 13.82 3.76
CA ARG A 185 13.46 14.46 3.40
C ARG A 185 13.48 14.83 1.92
N LEU A 186 12.56 14.25 1.17
CA LEU A 186 12.40 14.50 -0.25
C LEU A 186 11.23 15.48 -0.46
N PRO A 187 11.47 16.63 -1.12
CA PRO A 187 10.42 17.62 -1.33
C PRO A 187 9.30 17.09 -2.21
N PRO A 188 8.09 17.66 -2.09
CA PRO A 188 6.96 17.27 -2.93
C PRO A 188 7.19 17.68 -4.38
N PHE A 189 6.66 16.89 -5.30
CA PHE A 189 6.49 17.34 -6.68
C PHE A 189 5.18 18.13 -6.79
N LYS A 190 5.27 19.40 -7.20
CA LYS A 190 4.13 20.32 -7.19
C LYS A 190 3.20 20.05 -8.37
N VAL A 191 1.94 19.80 -8.07
CA VAL A 191 0.84 19.65 -9.02
C VAL A 191 -0.42 20.35 -8.51
N THR A 192 -1.40 20.56 -9.39
CA THR A 192 -2.76 20.90 -8.97
C THR A 192 -3.53 19.59 -8.76
N ALA A 193 -3.65 19.16 -7.50
CA ALA A 193 -4.35 17.95 -7.15
C ALA A 193 -5.87 18.10 -7.36
N ILE A 194 -6.50 17.06 -7.91
CA ILE A 194 -7.94 16.93 -8.12
C ILE A 194 -8.51 15.87 -7.17
N ASP A 195 -7.88 14.69 -7.13
CA ASP A 195 -8.32 13.56 -6.31
C ASP A 195 -7.10 12.77 -5.81
N ALA A 196 -6.94 12.64 -4.51
CA ALA A 196 -5.82 11.92 -3.90
C ALA A 196 -6.09 10.41 -3.70
N THR A 197 -7.23 9.90 -4.20
CA THR A 197 -7.57 8.48 -4.09
C THR A 197 -6.53 7.61 -4.80
N GLY A 198 -5.92 6.69 -4.07
CA GLY A 198 -4.88 5.78 -4.60
C GLY A 198 -3.48 6.39 -4.74
N ALA A 199 -3.26 7.64 -4.30
CA ALA A 199 -1.92 8.25 -4.37
C ALA A 199 -0.90 7.50 -3.51
N GLY A 200 -1.31 7.04 -2.32
CA GLY A 200 -0.48 6.20 -1.46
C GLY A 200 -0.12 4.87 -2.13
N ASP A 201 -1.10 4.19 -2.71
CA ASP A 201 -0.88 2.92 -3.43
C ASP A 201 0.03 3.13 -4.66
N THR A 202 -0.13 4.27 -5.36
CA THR A 202 0.74 4.66 -6.48
C THR A 202 2.17 4.90 -6.01
N PHE A 203 2.36 5.58 -4.87
CA PHE A 203 3.69 5.76 -4.27
C PHE A 203 4.32 4.39 -3.96
N ASP A 204 3.59 3.51 -3.30
CA ASP A 204 4.08 2.20 -2.87
C ASP A 204 4.51 1.34 -4.07
N GLY A 205 3.66 1.24 -5.10
CA GLY A 205 3.97 0.52 -6.32
C GLY A 205 5.17 1.09 -7.07
N ALA A 206 5.24 2.43 -7.19
CA ALA A 206 6.35 3.13 -7.83
C ALA A 206 7.67 2.94 -7.06
N PHE A 207 7.65 3.09 -5.73
CA PHE A 207 8.81 2.89 -4.87
C PHE A 207 9.39 1.47 -4.98
N LEU A 208 8.52 0.47 -4.83
CA LEU A 208 8.91 -0.94 -4.91
C LEU A 208 9.42 -1.31 -6.30
N SER A 209 8.81 -0.78 -7.38
CA SER A 209 9.27 -1.06 -8.74
C SER A 209 10.69 -0.55 -8.99
N ARG A 210 11.02 0.65 -8.47
CA ARG A 210 12.37 1.23 -8.60
C ARG A 210 13.41 0.46 -7.80
N LEU A 211 13.08 0.03 -6.58
CA LEU A 211 13.96 -0.86 -5.81
C LEU A 211 14.20 -2.19 -6.53
N LEU A 212 13.18 -2.74 -7.22
CA LEU A 212 13.32 -3.95 -8.03
C LEU A 212 14.24 -3.73 -9.25
N GLU A 213 14.26 -2.54 -9.82
CA GLU A 213 15.17 -2.15 -10.91
C GLU A 213 16.59 -1.84 -10.42
N GLY A 214 16.82 -1.76 -9.10
CA GLY A 214 18.14 -1.59 -8.49
C GLY A 214 18.46 -0.16 -8.03
N ASP A 215 17.50 0.75 -8.04
CA ASP A 215 17.68 2.09 -7.49
C ASP A 215 17.93 2.03 -5.98
N ASP A 216 18.67 2.99 -5.46
CA ASP A 216 18.75 3.24 -4.03
C ASP A 216 17.40 3.81 -3.49
N PRO A 217 17.15 3.73 -2.17
CA PRO A 217 15.88 4.18 -1.60
C PRO A 217 15.57 5.66 -1.82
N ILE A 218 16.56 6.53 -1.94
CA ILE A 218 16.37 7.97 -2.16
C ILE A 218 15.91 8.21 -3.59
N ALA A 219 16.57 7.59 -4.57
CA ALA A 219 16.18 7.66 -5.98
C ALA A 219 14.77 7.07 -6.20
N ALA A 220 14.49 5.92 -5.58
CA ALA A 220 13.15 5.30 -5.59
C ALA A 220 12.09 6.22 -4.97
N GLY A 221 12.41 6.89 -3.85
CA GLY A 221 11.51 7.84 -3.19
C GLY A 221 11.20 9.08 -4.05
N ARG A 222 12.21 9.63 -4.74
CA ARG A 222 11.99 10.76 -5.67
C ARG A 222 11.05 10.37 -6.80
N TYR A 223 11.27 9.20 -7.39
CA TYR A 223 10.40 8.67 -8.44
C TYR A 223 8.98 8.45 -7.94
N ALA A 224 8.82 7.84 -6.77
CA ALA A 224 7.54 7.55 -6.16
C ALA A 224 6.75 8.84 -5.81
N ASN A 225 7.42 9.88 -5.29
CA ASN A 225 6.81 11.18 -5.05
C ASN A 225 6.22 11.79 -6.31
N VAL A 226 6.96 11.74 -7.43
CA VAL A 226 6.46 12.27 -8.71
C VAL A 226 5.29 11.43 -9.22
N ALA A 227 5.40 10.11 -9.17
CA ALA A 227 4.33 9.21 -9.60
C ALA A 227 3.04 9.45 -8.78
N ALA A 228 3.15 9.51 -7.45
CA ALA A 228 2.04 9.79 -6.55
C ALA A 228 1.42 11.18 -6.81
N ALA A 229 2.24 12.21 -6.98
CA ALA A 229 1.74 13.55 -7.30
C ALA A 229 0.96 13.58 -8.62
N LEU A 230 1.51 12.99 -9.68
CA LEU A 230 0.85 12.92 -10.98
C LEU A 230 -0.48 12.14 -10.91
N SER A 231 -0.57 11.07 -10.11
CA SER A 231 -1.82 10.31 -9.95
C SER A 231 -2.95 11.13 -9.33
N THR A 232 -2.63 12.23 -8.62
CA THR A 232 -3.66 13.10 -8.03
C THR A 232 -4.27 14.10 -9.03
N THR A 233 -3.76 14.20 -10.25
CA THR A 233 -4.22 15.20 -11.24
C THR A 233 -5.47 14.78 -12.02
N GLY A 234 -6.04 13.63 -11.70
CA GLY A 234 -7.29 13.13 -12.30
C GLY A 234 -8.16 12.43 -11.24
N TYR A 235 -9.40 12.10 -11.61
CA TYR A 235 -10.32 11.39 -10.75
C TYR A 235 -10.08 9.88 -10.71
N GLY A 236 -10.21 9.28 -9.52
CA GLY A 236 -10.17 7.84 -9.29
C GLY A 236 -8.78 7.28 -9.05
N ALA A 237 -8.73 6.06 -8.54
CA ALA A 237 -7.49 5.42 -8.06
C ALA A 237 -6.66 4.74 -9.17
N VAL A 238 -7.20 4.56 -10.37
CA VAL A 238 -6.54 3.75 -11.43
C VAL A 238 -6.25 4.58 -12.68
N THR A 239 -7.26 5.26 -13.21
CA THR A 239 -7.13 6.01 -14.47
C THR A 239 -5.99 7.04 -14.50
N PRO A 240 -5.75 7.81 -13.42
CA PRO A 240 -4.70 8.82 -13.42
C PRO A 240 -3.31 8.29 -13.05
N ILE A 241 -3.12 6.98 -12.81
CA ILE A 241 -1.79 6.43 -12.54
C ILE A 241 -0.87 6.71 -13.74
N PRO A 242 0.26 7.43 -13.55
CA PRO A 242 1.13 7.80 -14.65
C PRO A 242 1.89 6.59 -15.19
N ARG A 243 2.19 6.62 -16.49
CA ARG A 243 3.14 5.70 -17.11
C ARG A 243 4.57 6.10 -16.75
N LYS A 244 5.49 5.14 -16.79
CA LYS A 244 6.92 5.32 -16.45
C LYS A 244 7.54 6.52 -17.19
N GLU A 245 7.25 6.67 -18.47
CA GLU A 245 7.76 7.74 -19.33
C GLU A 245 7.35 9.14 -18.83
N ALA A 246 6.08 9.28 -18.39
CA ALA A 246 5.57 10.53 -17.85
C ALA A 246 6.25 10.91 -16.54
N VAL A 247 6.51 9.94 -15.66
CA VAL A 247 7.22 10.17 -14.40
C VAL A 247 8.67 10.58 -14.68
N LEU A 248 9.35 9.87 -15.58
CA LEU A 248 10.76 10.20 -15.96
C LEU A 248 10.86 11.58 -16.64
N GLU A 249 9.87 11.96 -17.43
CA GLU A 249 9.82 13.29 -18.04
C GLU A 249 9.62 14.39 -16.98
N ALA A 250 8.70 14.17 -16.04
CA ALA A 250 8.45 15.10 -14.95
C ALA A 250 9.71 15.27 -14.05
N LEU A 251 10.41 14.20 -13.74
CA LEU A 251 11.67 14.24 -12.99
C LEU A 251 12.79 15.06 -13.69
N ARG A 252 12.79 15.09 -15.02
CA ARG A 252 13.78 15.90 -15.78
C ARG A 252 13.46 17.39 -15.81
N ARG A 253 12.20 17.75 -15.54
CA ARG A 253 11.73 19.15 -15.59
C ARG A 253 11.78 19.84 -14.22
N GLY A 254 11.79 19.09 -13.13
CA GLY A 254 11.83 19.59 -11.75
C GLY A 254 13.14 19.32 -11.08
#